data_ff56bb35491b8c667ce90844711e0bff
#
_entry.id   ff56bb35491b8c667ce90844711e0bff
#
_cell.length_a   1.000
_cell.length_b   1.000
_cell.length_c   1.000
_cell.angle_alpha   90.00
_cell.angle_beta   90.00
_cell.angle_gamma   90.00
#
_symmetry.space_group_name_H-M   'P 1'
#
loop_
_entity.id
_entity.type
_entity.pdbx_description
1 polymer ?
#
loop_
_entity_poly.entity_id
_entity_poly.type
_entity_poly.pdbx_seq_one_letter_code
_entity_poly.pdbx_strand_id
1 'polypeptide(L)'
;HPLTILYRPSRVGLDDISRQGRGRFGGQVVATDPGGVRALLTSLRAGQVLGILPDQDPGDEGGVFAPFFGIAASTMTLVSRLALKTGVPVFLTWAERLPRGRGFVLHLRTLLEASVAALNRGVEAAVRSLPAQYLWTYKRFKTRPPGTPKLLYRYHEHATATQSREKSP
;
A
#
# COMPACT_ATOMS: atom_id res chain seq x y z
N HIS A 1 7.91 -10.57 -19.07
CA HIS A 1 8.98 -9.92 -18.29
C HIS A 1 8.88 -10.39 -16.85
N PRO A 2 10.04 -10.67 -16.18
CA PRO A 2 10.04 -10.98 -14.75
C PRO A 2 9.44 -9.83 -13.94
N LEU A 3 8.67 -10.17 -12.89
CA LEU A 3 8.01 -9.23 -12.00
C LEU A 3 8.70 -9.26 -10.63
N THR A 4 9.13 -8.10 -10.13
CA THR A 4 9.62 -7.96 -8.74
C THR A 4 8.59 -7.20 -7.91
N ILE A 5 8.14 -7.80 -6.82
CA ILE A 5 7.06 -7.28 -5.97
C ILE A 5 7.64 -6.84 -4.63
N LEU A 6 7.39 -5.58 -4.28
CA LEU A 6 7.70 -5.07 -2.94
C LEU A 6 6.65 -5.52 -1.93
N TYR A 7 7.08 -6.05 -0.80
CA TYR A 7 6.17 -6.39 0.29
C TYR A 7 6.70 -5.90 1.64
N ARG A 8 5.79 -5.61 2.56
CA ARG A 8 6.14 -5.35 3.95
C ARG A 8 6.02 -6.67 4.72
N PRO A 9 7.10 -7.14 5.39
CA PRO A 9 7.03 -8.30 6.26
C PRO A 9 5.94 -8.15 7.34
N SER A 10 5.15 -9.18 7.54
CA SER A 10 4.11 -9.21 8.57
C SER A 10 4.70 -9.53 9.93
N ARG A 11 4.21 -8.87 10.99
CA ARG A 11 4.59 -9.19 12.37
C ARG A 11 3.90 -10.45 12.93
N VAL A 12 2.99 -11.05 12.17
CA VAL A 12 2.06 -12.11 12.65
C VAL A 12 2.36 -13.48 12.05
N GLY A 13 3.57 -13.72 11.50
CA GLY A 13 3.97 -15.06 11.02
C GLY A 13 3.31 -15.54 9.72
N LEU A 14 2.58 -14.68 9.01
CA LEU A 14 1.94 -15.00 7.71
C LEU A 14 2.83 -14.69 6.51
N ASP A 15 4.11 -14.42 6.74
CA ASP A 15 5.05 -13.99 5.69
C ASP A 15 5.24 -15.05 4.63
N ASP A 16 5.35 -16.31 5.01
CA ASP A 16 5.58 -17.41 4.07
C ASP A 16 4.39 -17.60 3.13
N ILE A 17 3.17 -17.50 3.63
CA ILE A 17 1.95 -17.59 2.81
C ILE A 17 1.89 -16.42 1.83
N SER A 18 2.20 -15.21 2.29
CA SER A 18 2.21 -14.00 1.45
C SER A 18 3.31 -14.06 0.38
N ARG A 19 4.51 -14.55 0.73
CA ARG A 19 5.62 -14.71 -0.21
C ARG A 19 5.34 -15.79 -1.24
N GLN A 20 4.87 -16.97 -0.82
CA GLN A 20 4.51 -18.08 -1.70
C GLN A 20 3.38 -17.67 -2.65
N GLY A 21 2.32 -17.01 -2.15
CA GLY A 21 1.22 -16.54 -2.97
C GLY A 21 1.66 -15.54 -4.05
N ARG A 22 2.51 -14.57 -3.69
CA ARG A 22 3.01 -13.55 -4.64
C ARG A 22 4.08 -14.08 -5.58
N GLY A 23 4.90 -15.03 -5.13
CA GLY A 23 5.94 -15.68 -5.94
C GLY A 23 5.43 -16.81 -6.83
N ARG A 24 4.16 -17.22 -6.69
CA ARG A 24 3.58 -18.42 -7.30
C ARG A 24 3.74 -18.50 -8.82
N PHE A 25 3.78 -17.36 -9.51
CA PHE A 25 3.91 -17.27 -10.96
C PHE A 25 5.29 -16.78 -11.41
N GLY A 26 6.34 -17.04 -10.60
CA GLY A 26 7.72 -16.67 -10.92
C GLY A 26 8.08 -15.22 -10.60
N GLY A 27 7.24 -14.51 -9.86
CA GLY A 27 7.58 -13.17 -9.35
C GLY A 27 8.60 -13.24 -8.21
N GLN A 28 9.59 -12.36 -8.24
CA GLN A 28 10.51 -12.16 -7.11
C GLN A 28 9.84 -11.27 -6.05
N VAL A 29 9.90 -11.66 -4.80
CA VAL A 29 9.33 -10.89 -3.69
C VAL A 29 10.45 -10.32 -2.82
N VAL A 30 10.50 -8.99 -2.67
CA VAL A 30 11.54 -8.29 -1.90
C VAL A 30 10.94 -7.48 -0.76
N ALA A 31 11.65 -7.41 0.37
CA ALA A 31 11.19 -6.71 1.56
C ALA A 31 11.35 -5.18 1.43
N THR A 32 10.61 -4.42 2.26
CA THR A 32 10.71 -2.96 2.37
C THR A 32 11.90 -2.54 3.23
N ASP A 33 13.10 -2.94 2.84
CA ASP A 33 14.36 -2.60 3.47
C ASP A 33 15.37 -2.04 2.44
N PRO A 34 16.54 -1.55 2.85
CA PRO A 34 17.55 -1.03 1.92
C PRO A 34 18.02 -2.06 0.89
N GLY A 35 18.03 -3.36 1.23
CA GLY A 35 18.34 -4.46 0.32
C GLY A 35 17.30 -4.61 -0.77
N GLY A 36 16.02 -4.62 -0.38
CA GLY A 36 14.88 -4.66 -1.30
C GLY A 36 14.85 -3.47 -2.25
N VAL A 37 15.10 -2.25 -1.76
CA VAL A 37 15.17 -1.05 -2.63
C VAL A 37 16.29 -1.18 -3.67
N ARG A 38 17.45 -1.71 -3.29
CA ARG A 38 18.54 -1.99 -4.26
C ARG A 38 18.11 -3.04 -5.29
N ALA A 39 17.45 -4.12 -4.86
CA ALA A 39 16.93 -5.15 -5.75
C ALA A 39 15.91 -4.57 -6.76
N LEU A 40 15.00 -3.68 -6.33
CA LEU A 40 14.07 -2.99 -7.22
C LEU A 40 14.82 -2.17 -8.31
N LEU A 41 15.84 -1.41 -7.92
CA LEU A 41 16.65 -0.65 -8.89
C LEU A 41 17.38 -1.55 -9.87
N THR A 42 17.91 -2.68 -9.42
CA THR A 42 18.58 -3.67 -10.28
C THR A 42 17.59 -4.27 -11.27
N SER A 43 16.38 -4.64 -10.81
CA SER A 43 15.32 -5.16 -11.67
C SER A 43 14.88 -4.15 -12.75
N LEU A 44 14.73 -2.86 -12.39
CA LEU A 44 14.40 -1.82 -13.38
C LEU A 44 15.50 -1.64 -14.42
N ARG A 45 16.77 -1.65 -14.00
CA ARG A 45 17.92 -1.55 -14.93
C ARG A 45 18.01 -2.75 -15.89
N ALA A 46 17.53 -3.91 -15.45
CA ALA A 46 17.41 -5.12 -16.25
C ALA A 46 16.14 -5.15 -17.13
N GLY A 47 15.37 -4.06 -17.21
CA GLY A 47 14.14 -3.98 -18.02
C GLY A 47 12.98 -4.81 -17.47
N GLN A 48 12.98 -5.11 -16.17
CA GLN A 48 11.93 -5.88 -15.52
C GLN A 48 10.82 -4.98 -14.98
N VAL A 49 9.69 -5.58 -14.62
CA VAL A 49 8.50 -4.89 -14.08
C VAL A 49 8.53 -4.90 -12.56
N LEU A 50 8.15 -3.80 -11.94
CA LEU A 50 7.95 -3.73 -10.49
C LEU A 50 6.47 -3.67 -10.11
N GLY A 51 6.10 -4.40 -9.05
CA GLY A 51 4.80 -4.30 -8.38
C GLY A 51 4.94 -3.64 -7.01
N ILE A 52 4.29 -2.51 -6.82
CA ILE A 52 4.29 -1.77 -5.55
C ILE A 52 2.85 -1.38 -5.21
N LEU A 53 2.42 -1.60 -3.96
CA LEU A 53 1.12 -1.17 -3.45
C LEU A 53 1.25 0.26 -2.89
N PRO A 54 0.75 1.30 -3.60
CA PRO A 54 0.99 2.69 -3.24
C PRO A 54 0.05 3.22 -2.17
N ASP A 55 -1.04 2.51 -1.90
CA ASP A 55 -2.11 2.90 -0.97
C ASP A 55 -1.86 2.47 0.48
N GLN A 56 -0.73 1.85 0.77
CA GLN A 56 -0.34 1.53 2.13
C GLN A 56 0.32 2.73 2.82
N ASP A 57 -0.02 2.90 4.09
CA ASP A 57 0.59 3.90 4.96
C ASP A 57 2.04 3.49 5.30
N PRO A 58 3.06 4.26 4.92
CA PRO A 58 4.47 3.91 5.16
C PRO A 58 4.88 4.06 6.64
N GLY A 59 4.05 4.65 7.49
CA GLY A 59 4.38 5.04 8.86
C GLY A 59 5.07 6.40 8.92
N ASP A 60 5.82 6.63 10.00
CA ASP A 60 6.46 7.93 10.28
C ASP A 60 7.73 8.16 9.44
N GLU A 61 8.32 7.08 8.92
CA GLU A 61 9.57 7.12 8.18
C GLU A 61 9.37 6.76 6.70
N GLY A 62 9.46 7.70 5.78
CA GLY A 62 9.50 7.41 4.33
C GLY A 62 8.24 7.78 3.56
N GLY A 63 7.31 8.50 4.17
CA GLY A 63 6.14 9.08 3.53
C GLY A 63 6.14 10.60 3.53
N VAL A 64 5.31 11.16 2.67
CA VAL A 64 4.90 12.57 2.70
C VAL A 64 3.39 12.64 2.79
N PHE A 65 2.86 13.70 3.36
CA PHE A 65 1.42 13.91 3.40
C PHE A 65 0.92 14.44 2.07
N ALA A 66 -0.01 13.72 1.45
CA ALA A 66 -0.70 14.14 0.23
C ALA A 66 -2.21 13.85 0.37
N PRO A 67 -3.07 14.63 -0.32
CA PRO A 67 -4.50 14.41 -0.26
C PRO A 67 -4.89 13.02 -0.77
N PHE A 68 -5.81 12.36 -0.05
CA PHE A 68 -6.52 11.16 -0.45
C PHE A 68 -7.95 11.28 0.06
N PHE A 69 -8.92 11.32 -0.83
CA PHE A 69 -10.31 11.70 -0.54
C PHE A 69 -10.43 13.03 0.26
N GLY A 70 -9.62 14.02 -0.10
CA GLY A 70 -9.61 15.34 0.56
C GLY A 70 -8.91 15.37 1.92
N ILE A 71 -8.42 14.25 2.43
CA ILE A 71 -7.76 14.13 3.74
C ILE A 71 -6.27 13.88 3.54
N ALA A 72 -5.42 14.59 4.30
CA ALA A 72 -3.98 14.36 4.27
C ALA A 72 -3.64 12.93 4.75
N ALA A 73 -3.07 12.12 3.86
CA ALA A 73 -2.66 10.76 4.12
C ALA A 73 -1.14 10.61 3.95
N SER A 74 -0.47 9.96 4.90
CA SER A 74 0.94 9.61 4.75
C SER A 74 1.08 8.64 3.58
N THR A 75 1.85 9.02 2.57
CA THR A 75 1.97 8.28 1.30
C THR A 75 3.42 8.06 0.97
N MET A 76 3.78 6.84 0.58
CA MET A 76 5.15 6.48 0.24
C MET A 76 5.70 7.29 -0.94
N THR A 77 6.97 7.66 -0.86
CA THR A 77 7.68 8.38 -1.93
C THR A 77 8.41 7.45 -2.90
N LEU A 78 8.47 6.15 -2.60
CA LEU A 78 9.32 5.20 -3.31
C LEU A 78 9.01 5.12 -4.81
N VAL A 79 7.73 5.02 -5.19
CA VAL A 79 7.31 4.97 -6.61
C VAL A 79 7.77 6.21 -7.36
N SER A 80 7.51 7.40 -6.80
CA SER A 80 7.90 8.68 -7.39
C SER A 80 9.42 8.79 -7.53
N ARG A 81 10.17 8.39 -6.51
CA ARG A 81 11.64 8.43 -6.52
C ARG A 81 12.24 7.46 -7.54
N LEU A 82 11.68 6.25 -7.66
CA LEU A 82 12.13 5.27 -8.66
C LEU A 82 11.84 5.77 -10.08
N ALA A 83 10.64 6.26 -10.35
CA ALA A 83 10.26 6.79 -11.66
C ALA A 83 11.12 7.98 -12.07
N LEU A 84 11.32 8.96 -11.19
CA LEU A 84 12.21 10.12 -11.44
C LEU A 84 13.65 9.70 -11.70
N LYS A 85 14.17 8.72 -10.96
CA LYS A 85 15.56 8.29 -11.09
C LYS A 85 15.84 7.48 -12.36
N THR A 86 14.84 6.75 -12.85
CA THR A 86 15.02 5.76 -13.94
C THR A 86 14.32 6.15 -15.24
N GLY A 87 13.41 7.13 -15.19
CA GLY A 87 12.62 7.54 -16.37
C GLY A 87 11.58 6.50 -16.82
N VAL A 88 11.35 5.43 -16.04
CA VAL A 88 10.40 4.38 -16.43
C VAL A 88 8.94 4.85 -16.30
N PRO A 89 8.04 4.40 -17.20
CA PRO A 89 6.63 4.70 -17.10
C PRO A 89 6.01 4.04 -15.86
N VAL A 90 5.02 4.70 -15.29
CA VAL A 90 4.24 4.20 -14.15
C VAL A 90 2.83 3.89 -14.61
N PHE A 91 2.38 2.68 -14.29
CA PHE A 91 1.00 2.23 -14.55
C PHE A 91 0.30 1.97 -13.22
N LEU A 92 -0.89 2.51 -13.08
CA LEU A 92 -1.80 2.13 -12.02
C LEU A 92 -2.62 0.93 -12.49
N THR A 93 -2.66 -0.14 -11.69
CA THR A 93 -3.41 -1.33 -12.03
C THR A 93 -4.31 -1.75 -10.88
N TRP A 94 -5.51 -2.21 -11.18
CA TRP A 94 -6.43 -2.81 -10.20
C TRP A 94 -7.25 -3.92 -10.85
N ALA A 95 -7.67 -4.89 -10.04
CA ALA A 95 -8.48 -6.00 -10.49
C ALA A 95 -9.93 -5.84 -10.03
N GLU A 96 -10.86 -5.77 -10.95
CA GLU A 96 -12.28 -5.84 -10.69
C GLU A 96 -12.71 -7.31 -10.63
N ARG A 97 -13.29 -7.73 -9.52
CA ARG A 97 -13.89 -9.06 -9.40
C ARG A 97 -15.28 -9.06 -10.05
N LEU A 98 -15.47 -9.93 -11.02
CA LEU A 98 -16.75 -10.08 -11.67
C LEU A 98 -17.74 -10.88 -10.80
N PRO A 99 -19.05 -10.57 -10.85
CA PRO A 99 -20.06 -11.28 -10.07
C PRO A 99 -20.16 -12.77 -10.47
N ARG A 100 -20.66 -13.59 -9.54
CA ARG A 100 -20.91 -15.03 -9.73
C ARG A 100 -19.68 -15.84 -10.15
N GLY A 101 -18.50 -15.48 -9.66
CA GLY A 101 -17.27 -16.26 -9.93
C GLY A 101 -16.76 -16.20 -11.37
N ARG A 102 -17.21 -15.26 -12.21
CA ARG A 102 -16.80 -15.13 -13.61
C ARG A 102 -15.37 -14.62 -13.81
N GLY A 103 -14.57 -14.56 -12.75
CA GLY A 103 -13.17 -14.15 -12.80
C GLY A 103 -12.96 -12.66 -12.51
N PHE A 104 -11.96 -12.08 -13.16
CA PHE A 104 -11.53 -10.71 -12.92
C PHE A 104 -11.31 -9.96 -14.24
N VAL A 105 -11.51 -8.65 -14.21
CA VAL A 105 -11.03 -7.71 -15.22
C VAL A 105 -9.84 -6.96 -14.64
N LEU A 106 -8.72 -7.00 -15.34
CA LEU A 106 -7.54 -6.21 -14.97
C LEU A 106 -7.62 -4.86 -15.69
N HIS A 107 -7.74 -3.80 -14.91
CA HIS A 107 -7.67 -2.43 -15.40
C HIS A 107 -6.22 -1.94 -15.36
N LEU A 108 -5.82 -1.21 -16.40
CA LEU A 108 -4.50 -0.60 -16.52
C LEU A 108 -4.65 0.85 -16.96
N ARG A 109 -4.01 1.77 -16.26
CA ARG A 109 -4.00 3.19 -16.58
C ARG A 109 -2.60 3.77 -16.47
N THR A 110 -2.14 4.45 -17.51
CA THR A 110 -0.86 5.17 -17.47
C THR A 110 -0.97 6.36 -16.53
N LEU A 111 0.02 6.52 -15.66
CA LEU A 111 0.19 7.69 -14.82
C LEU A 111 1.15 8.64 -15.53
N LEU A 112 0.63 9.75 -16.07
CA LEU A 112 1.44 10.72 -16.83
C LEU A 112 2.44 11.46 -15.93
N GLU A 113 2.10 11.61 -14.65
CA GLU A 113 2.94 12.22 -13.63
C GLU A 113 3.08 11.24 -12.46
N ALA A 114 4.30 10.88 -12.11
CA ALA A 114 4.60 9.96 -11.01
C ALA A 114 4.76 10.67 -9.66
N SER A 115 4.13 11.83 -9.44
CA SER A 115 4.13 12.49 -8.14
C SER A 115 3.28 11.74 -7.11
N VAL A 116 3.57 11.93 -5.83
CA VAL A 116 2.80 11.31 -4.74
C VAL A 116 1.32 11.71 -4.78
N ALA A 117 1.05 12.98 -5.12
CA ALA A 117 -0.32 13.48 -5.27
C ALA A 117 -1.03 12.83 -6.46
N ALA A 118 -0.34 12.65 -7.60
CA ALA A 118 -0.91 11.98 -8.77
C ALA A 118 -1.20 10.50 -8.50
N LEU A 119 -0.32 9.80 -7.75
CA LEU A 119 -0.56 8.43 -7.28
C LEU A 119 -1.84 8.35 -6.45
N ASN A 120 -1.99 9.23 -5.45
CA ASN A 120 -3.19 9.24 -4.62
C ASN A 120 -4.46 9.52 -5.43
N ARG A 121 -4.44 10.51 -6.35
CA ARG A 121 -5.57 10.79 -7.26
C ARG A 121 -5.91 9.57 -8.13
N GLY A 122 -4.89 8.87 -8.62
CA GLY A 122 -5.09 7.67 -9.43
C GLY A 122 -5.77 6.53 -8.65
N VAL A 123 -5.27 6.25 -7.43
CA VAL A 123 -5.89 5.27 -6.52
C VAL A 123 -7.31 5.69 -6.15
N GLU A 124 -7.53 6.97 -5.80
CA GLU A 124 -8.86 7.51 -5.51
C GLU A 124 -9.84 7.31 -6.67
N ALA A 125 -9.42 7.56 -7.90
CA ALA A 125 -10.25 7.34 -9.08
C ALA A 125 -10.60 5.85 -9.27
N ALA A 126 -9.65 4.94 -9.05
CA ALA A 126 -9.90 3.49 -9.09
C ALA A 126 -10.89 3.06 -8.00
N VAL A 127 -10.73 3.58 -6.77
CA VAL A 127 -11.66 3.31 -5.66
C VAL A 127 -13.05 3.84 -5.96
N ARG A 128 -13.18 5.04 -6.52
CA ARG A 128 -14.49 5.61 -6.89
C ARG A 128 -15.20 4.80 -7.97
N SER A 129 -14.46 4.14 -8.88
CA SER A 129 -15.07 3.26 -9.89
C SER A 129 -15.62 1.96 -9.31
N LEU A 130 -15.01 1.45 -8.23
CA LEU A 130 -15.35 0.15 -7.62
C LEU A 130 -15.32 0.24 -6.08
N PRO A 131 -16.12 1.12 -5.46
CA PRO A 131 -16.00 1.41 -4.03
C PRO A 131 -16.27 0.20 -3.13
N ALA A 132 -17.12 -0.73 -3.57
CA ALA A 132 -17.44 -1.94 -2.82
C ALA A 132 -16.29 -2.97 -2.78
N GLN A 133 -15.28 -2.82 -3.62
CA GLN A 133 -14.15 -3.75 -3.71
C GLN A 133 -12.85 -3.20 -3.11
N TYR A 134 -12.87 -1.99 -2.57
CA TYR A 134 -11.72 -1.43 -1.87
C TYR A 134 -11.65 -1.94 -0.42
N LEU A 135 -10.43 -2.14 0.07
CA LEU A 135 -10.20 -2.64 1.44
C LEU A 135 -10.36 -1.51 2.48
N TRP A 136 -11.62 -1.10 2.76
CA TRP A 136 -11.94 -0.03 3.72
C TRP A 136 -11.52 -0.33 5.15
N THR A 137 -11.31 -1.60 5.51
CA THR A 137 -10.81 -2.00 6.83
C THR A 137 -9.34 -1.66 7.05
N TYR A 138 -8.59 -1.37 5.97
CA TYR A 138 -7.23 -0.89 6.09
C TYR A 138 -7.21 0.56 6.57
N LYS A 139 -6.50 0.83 7.67
CA LYS A 139 -6.43 2.15 8.31
C LYS A 139 -5.49 3.09 7.53
N ARG A 140 -5.93 3.58 6.36
CA ARG A 140 -5.13 4.39 5.43
C ARG A 140 -4.63 5.71 6.04
N PHE A 141 -5.37 6.26 7.01
CA PHE A 141 -5.08 7.55 7.65
C PHE A 141 -4.58 7.39 9.09
N LYS A 142 -3.96 6.26 9.45
CA LYS A 142 -3.48 6.03 10.82
C LYS A 142 -2.34 6.99 11.21
N THR A 143 -1.44 7.31 10.27
CA THR A 143 -0.40 8.33 10.44
C THR A 143 -0.98 9.68 10.05
N ARG A 144 -0.96 10.65 10.97
CA ARG A 144 -1.55 11.97 10.81
C ARG A 144 -0.48 13.06 10.80
N PRO A 145 -0.72 14.19 10.09
CA PRO A 145 0.16 15.35 10.20
C PRO A 145 0.29 15.81 11.65
N PRO A 146 1.46 16.33 12.06
CA PRO A 146 1.63 16.92 13.38
C PRO A 146 0.56 17.98 13.67
N GLY A 147 0.05 18.03 14.91
CA GLY A 147 -0.98 18.97 15.33
C GLY A 147 -2.41 18.66 14.88
N THR A 148 -2.63 17.60 14.10
CA THR A 148 -3.99 17.18 13.70
C THR A 148 -4.55 16.13 14.67
N PRO A 149 -5.89 16.10 14.92
CA PRO A 149 -6.50 15.08 15.75
C PRO A 149 -6.21 13.66 15.24
N LYS A 150 -5.88 12.73 16.15
CA LYS A 150 -5.63 11.31 15.81
C LYS A 150 -6.90 10.51 15.49
N LEU A 151 -8.08 11.10 15.63
CA LEU A 151 -9.38 10.42 15.75
C LEU A 151 -10.14 10.27 14.43
N LEU A 152 -9.51 9.80 13.34
CA LEU A 152 -10.30 9.26 12.21
C LEU A 152 -10.79 7.83 12.46
N TYR A 153 -10.16 7.10 13.38
CA TYR A 153 -10.55 5.74 13.74
C TYR A 153 -10.85 5.71 15.24
N ARG A 154 -12.10 5.42 15.61
CA ARG A 154 -12.44 5.10 17.00
C ARG A 154 -11.81 3.75 17.33
N TYR A 155 -10.77 3.73 18.13
CA TYR A 155 -10.38 2.53 18.84
C TYR A 155 -11.44 2.31 19.93
N HIS A 156 -12.17 1.21 19.89
CA HIS A 156 -12.92 0.79 21.07
C HIS A 156 -11.88 0.39 22.11
N GLU A 157 -11.63 1.27 23.05
CA GLU A 157 -10.98 0.94 24.33
C GLU A 157 -11.98 0.12 25.16
N HIS A 158 -12.26 -1.10 24.72
CA HIS A 158 -12.99 -2.07 25.52
C HIS A 158 -12.06 -3.23 25.76
N ALA A 159 -11.52 -3.31 26.97
CA ALA A 159 -11.27 -4.52 27.74
C ALA A 159 -10.16 -4.43 28.82
N THR A 160 -9.85 -3.28 29.39
CA THR A 160 -8.90 -3.27 30.52
C THR A 160 -9.37 -2.50 31.76
N ALA A 161 -10.60 -2.01 31.79
CA ALA A 161 -11.10 -1.25 32.95
C ALA A 161 -11.93 -2.08 33.95
N THR A 162 -12.12 -3.38 33.76
CA THR A 162 -13.01 -4.18 34.63
C THR A 162 -12.26 -5.13 35.57
N GLN A 163 -10.93 -5.20 35.55
CA GLN A 163 -10.21 -6.10 36.46
C GLN A 163 -9.52 -5.43 37.66
N SER A 164 -9.68 -4.12 37.86
CA SER A 164 -9.03 -3.41 38.98
C SER A 164 -9.96 -3.09 40.16
N ARG A 165 -11.21 -3.54 40.20
CA ARG A 165 -12.15 -3.21 41.28
C ARG A 165 -12.61 -4.39 42.17
N GLU A 166 -12.02 -5.54 42.04
CA GLU A 166 -12.30 -6.67 42.93
C GLU A 166 -11.07 -7.23 43.62
N LYS A 167 -10.26 -6.39 44.21
CA LYS A 167 -9.28 -6.78 45.24
C LYS A 167 -9.04 -5.61 46.18
N SER A 168 -9.87 -5.45 47.16
CA SER A 168 -9.52 -4.90 48.46
C SER A 168 -10.46 -5.46 49.52
N PRO A 169 -9.86 -5.84 50.67
CA PRO A 169 -10.39 -6.75 51.66
C PRO A 169 -11.58 -6.21 52.47
#